data_254ac01305896001049aaaeee8420c78
#
_entry.id   254ac01305896001049aaaeee8420c78
#
_cell.length_a   1.000
_cell.length_b   1.000
_cell.length_c   1.000
_cell.angle_alpha   90.00
_cell.angle_beta   90.00
_cell.angle_gamma   90.00
#
_symmetry.space_group_name_H-M   'P 1'
#
loop_
_entity.id
_entity.type
_entity.pdbx_description
1 polymer ?
#
loop_
_entity_poly.entity_id
_entity_poly.type
_entity_poly.pdbx_seq_one_letter_code
_entity_poly.pdbx_strand_id
1 'polypeptide(L)'
;MAIHIATVPAAERRLGEVEGPLDALQRGEVRPLIESTLITSAMFIAKGDPEWLYNIPDRPVFDPITGVIFYAAVLLGLRRWRQAPYAFVLIWLLVGLLPPMLTWPAASNSHGILAQTPAFLIAAMGLDGLVAKFSTAKDTKSHNRNQRIVWVLMGLVVVIHSAVSLNDYFNRWATEPTVQTEHAASIAKTAQYFGQNPVSTPLVFSSGDVMHWNPWMVTAFRLNAPIGYANARWFDARSSFVFPQGQTDLTLINVANDDAPAPLDARLIEDLFPTVEPSPLATDYFSATQVVSSLNTRLITLTQASVSWPDGAVAQLPLSFGDHLQLIGYDVRKAIVQPGKNIRLTTYWRVQDPTLEPLSFFVHVLDDQGRIAAQWDGYNYSPQYLQRGDIIVQVHFIPIQPDFAAGTYRLALGLYSPKVDQQPRLPIVLDGRPVADRILLQSVVIQK
;
A
#
# COMPACT_ATOMS: atom_id res chain seq x y z
N MET A 1 -4.03 -19.53 7.64
CA MET A 1 -4.79 -18.37 7.12
C MET A 1 -5.86 -17.94 8.10
N ALA A 2 -6.86 -18.75 8.48
CA ALA A 2 -7.91 -18.36 9.43
C ALA A 2 -7.39 -17.86 10.80
N ILE A 3 -6.36 -18.48 11.36
CA ILE A 3 -5.76 -18.07 12.66
C ILE A 3 -5.05 -16.70 12.54
N HIS A 4 -4.45 -16.40 11.39
CA HIS A 4 -3.78 -15.11 11.19
C HIS A 4 -4.78 -13.95 11.08
N ILE A 5 -5.94 -14.19 10.49
CA ILE A 5 -7.03 -13.21 10.36
C ILE A 5 -7.59 -12.85 11.75
N ALA A 6 -7.76 -13.85 12.64
CA ALA A 6 -8.30 -13.66 13.99
C ALA A 6 -7.33 -12.94 14.96
N THR A 7 -6.06 -12.75 14.59
CA THR A 7 -5.05 -12.14 15.47
C THR A 7 -4.61 -10.73 15.04
N VAL A 8 -5.09 -10.23 13.88
CA VAL A 8 -4.71 -8.92 13.33
C VAL A 8 -5.91 -7.98 13.35
N PRO A 9 -5.93 -6.95 14.23
CA PRO A 9 -7.08 -6.01 14.35
C PRO A 9 -7.48 -5.31 13.05
N ALA A 10 -6.52 -5.09 12.13
CA ALA A 10 -6.81 -4.52 10.81
C ALA A 10 -7.54 -5.50 9.88
N ALA A 11 -7.32 -6.81 10.05
CA ALA A 11 -8.03 -7.84 9.30
C ALA A 11 -9.46 -8.02 9.81
N GLU A 12 -9.68 -7.94 11.14
CA GLU A 12 -11.01 -7.97 11.73
C GLU A 12 -11.87 -6.77 11.27
N ARG A 13 -11.28 -5.56 11.19
CA ARG A 13 -12.00 -4.38 10.72
C ARG A 13 -12.41 -4.52 9.25
N ARG A 14 -11.52 -5.04 8.40
CA ARG A 14 -11.82 -5.32 6.98
C ARG A 14 -12.89 -6.40 6.81
N LEU A 15 -12.87 -7.45 7.63
CA LEU A 15 -13.92 -8.47 7.62
C LEU A 15 -15.28 -7.86 7.96
N GLY A 16 -15.37 -7.04 9.01
CA GLY A 16 -16.61 -6.37 9.41
C GLY A 16 -17.19 -5.44 8.34
N GLU A 17 -16.35 -4.81 7.52
CA GLU A 17 -16.79 -3.98 6.38
C GLU A 17 -17.38 -4.81 5.23
N VAL A 18 -16.92 -6.06 5.06
CA VAL A 18 -17.29 -6.93 3.92
C VAL A 18 -18.44 -7.89 4.27
N GLU A 19 -18.68 -8.18 5.54
CA GLU A 19 -19.63 -9.22 6.01
C GLU A 19 -21.09 -8.76 6.10
N GLY A 20 -21.46 -7.60 5.55
CA GLY A 20 -22.78 -7.00 5.71
C GLY A 20 -24.00 -7.94 5.54
N PRO A 21 -24.12 -8.74 4.44
CA PRO A 21 -25.23 -9.69 4.28
C PRO A 21 -25.17 -10.87 5.27
N LEU A 22 -23.98 -11.34 5.64
CA LEU A 22 -23.78 -12.44 6.57
C LEU A 22 -24.10 -12.01 8.01
N ASP A 23 -23.67 -10.84 8.42
CA ASP A 23 -23.98 -10.23 9.71
C ASP A 23 -25.49 -9.97 9.88
N ALA A 24 -26.15 -9.49 8.82
CA ALA A 24 -27.58 -9.32 8.80
C ALA A 24 -28.32 -10.67 9.01
N LEU A 25 -27.84 -11.72 8.36
CA LEU A 25 -28.38 -13.07 8.51
C LEU A 25 -28.24 -13.58 9.96
N GLN A 26 -27.10 -13.32 10.61
CA GLN A 26 -26.90 -13.67 12.04
C GLN A 26 -27.89 -12.95 12.96
N ARG A 27 -28.33 -11.75 12.58
CA ARG A 27 -29.38 -10.99 13.29
C ARG A 27 -30.81 -11.42 12.91
N GLY A 28 -30.94 -12.40 12.02
CA GLY A 28 -32.25 -12.88 11.52
C GLY A 28 -32.82 -12.07 10.36
N GLU A 29 -32.04 -11.17 9.77
CA GLU A 29 -32.43 -10.33 8.63
C GLU A 29 -32.04 -10.99 7.32
N VAL A 30 -32.99 -11.60 6.60
CA VAL A 30 -32.72 -12.35 5.36
C VAL A 30 -32.69 -11.44 4.12
N ARG A 31 -33.29 -10.26 4.20
CA ARG A 31 -33.47 -9.34 3.07
C ARG A 31 -32.12 -8.93 2.40
N PRO A 32 -31.07 -8.52 3.13
CA PRO A 32 -29.78 -8.15 2.52
C PRO A 32 -29.12 -9.29 1.74
N LEU A 33 -29.25 -10.53 2.24
CA LEU A 33 -28.74 -11.71 1.54
C LEU A 33 -29.50 -11.98 0.23
N ILE A 34 -30.83 -11.83 0.23
CA ILE A 34 -31.63 -11.97 -1.00
C ILE A 34 -31.25 -10.89 -2.00
N GLU A 35 -31.15 -9.63 -1.58
CA GLU A 35 -30.75 -8.51 -2.45
C GLU A 35 -29.37 -8.74 -3.05
N SER A 36 -28.37 -9.10 -2.24
CA SER A 36 -27.01 -9.42 -2.70
C SER A 36 -26.99 -10.59 -3.68
N THR A 37 -27.76 -11.65 -3.42
CA THR A 37 -27.88 -12.81 -4.31
C THR A 37 -28.49 -12.44 -5.66
N LEU A 38 -29.55 -11.61 -5.68
CA LEU A 38 -30.19 -11.16 -6.90
C LEU A 38 -29.27 -10.25 -7.72
N ILE A 39 -28.60 -9.30 -7.07
CA ILE A 39 -27.64 -8.40 -7.72
C ILE A 39 -26.49 -9.21 -8.32
N THR A 40 -25.87 -10.11 -7.53
CA THR A 40 -24.79 -10.98 -8.00
C THR A 40 -25.25 -11.91 -9.13
N SER A 41 -26.47 -12.46 -9.03
CA SER A 41 -27.01 -13.27 -10.13
C SER A 41 -27.24 -12.47 -11.40
N ALA A 42 -27.58 -11.19 -11.31
CA ALA A 42 -27.83 -10.32 -12.46
C ALA A 42 -26.56 -9.75 -13.09
N MET A 43 -25.39 -9.90 -12.46
CA MET A 43 -24.12 -9.30 -12.93
C MET A 43 -23.69 -9.75 -14.33
N PHE A 44 -24.15 -10.90 -14.77
CA PHE A 44 -23.73 -11.44 -16.06
C PHE A 44 -24.38 -10.74 -17.26
N ILE A 45 -25.52 -10.04 -17.10
CA ILE A 45 -26.24 -9.40 -18.19
C ILE A 45 -26.78 -8.00 -17.90
N ALA A 46 -27.01 -7.66 -16.63
CA ALA A 46 -27.68 -6.41 -16.26
C ALA A 46 -26.73 -5.38 -15.66
N LYS A 47 -26.18 -5.67 -14.51
CA LYS A 47 -25.36 -4.72 -13.75
C LYS A 47 -24.22 -5.45 -13.04
N GLY A 48 -22.99 -5.16 -13.43
CA GLY A 48 -21.78 -5.78 -12.89
C GLY A 48 -21.22 -5.06 -11.65
N ASP A 49 -19.92 -5.24 -11.42
CA ASP A 49 -19.19 -4.66 -10.31
C ASP A 49 -19.29 -3.11 -10.31
N PRO A 50 -19.66 -2.48 -9.19
CA PRO A 50 -19.82 -1.04 -9.11
C PRO A 50 -18.50 -0.26 -9.00
N GLU A 51 -17.36 -0.95 -8.79
CA GLU A 51 -16.09 -0.31 -8.46
C GLU A 51 -15.14 -0.18 -9.64
N TRP A 52 -14.60 1.03 -9.83
CA TRP A 52 -13.56 1.30 -10.82
C TRP A 52 -12.29 0.46 -10.64
N LEU A 53 -11.98 0.05 -9.42
CA LEU A 53 -10.76 -0.69 -9.12
C LEU A 53 -10.64 -1.99 -9.92
N TYR A 54 -11.77 -2.65 -10.18
CA TYR A 54 -11.80 -3.98 -10.81
C TYR A 54 -12.54 -4.03 -12.15
N ASN A 55 -13.33 -3.00 -12.46
CA ASN A 55 -14.17 -2.97 -13.65
C ASN A 55 -14.52 -1.52 -14.02
N ILE A 56 -15.08 -1.31 -15.21
CA ILE A 56 -15.90 -0.14 -15.49
C ILE A 56 -17.19 -0.30 -14.66
N PRO A 57 -17.55 0.64 -13.77
CA PRO A 57 -18.69 0.50 -12.89
C PRO A 57 -19.96 0.08 -13.61
N ASP A 58 -20.65 -0.86 -13.01
CA ASP A 58 -21.91 -1.39 -13.50
C ASP A 58 -21.85 -2.14 -14.85
N ARG A 59 -20.66 -2.30 -15.45
CA ARG A 59 -20.51 -3.05 -16.69
C ARG A 59 -20.80 -4.53 -16.46
N PRO A 60 -21.78 -5.13 -17.19
CA PRO A 60 -22.04 -6.56 -17.08
C PRO A 60 -20.85 -7.41 -17.53
N VAL A 61 -20.74 -8.62 -17.00
CA VAL A 61 -19.69 -9.58 -17.36
C VAL A 61 -19.76 -9.95 -18.85
N PHE A 62 -20.96 -10.11 -19.38
CA PHE A 62 -21.20 -10.42 -20.80
C PHE A 62 -21.94 -9.30 -21.50
N ASP A 63 -21.74 -9.19 -22.81
CA ASP A 63 -22.62 -8.44 -23.68
C ASP A 63 -24.04 -9.06 -23.69
N PRO A 64 -25.09 -8.34 -24.11
CA PRO A 64 -26.46 -8.81 -24.02
C PRO A 64 -26.71 -10.16 -24.75
N ILE A 65 -26.03 -10.40 -25.87
CA ILE A 65 -26.19 -11.65 -26.67
C ILE A 65 -25.57 -12.82 -25.90
N THR A 66 -24.31 -12.65 -25.46
CA THR A 66 -23.59 -13.67 -24.70
C THR A 66 -24.25 -13.93 -23.36
N GLY A 67 -24.78 -12.89 -22.70
CA GLY A 67 -25.53 -13.02 -21.45
C GLY A 67 -26.82 -13.84 -21.59
N VAL A 68 -27.59 -13.64 -22.67
CA VAL A 68 -28.78 -14.48 -22.97
C VAL A 68 -28.38 -15.94 -23.20
N ILE A 69 -27.30 -16.17 -23.97
CA ILE A 69 -26.77 -17.51 -24.19
C ILE A 69 -26.32 -18.17 -22.90
N PHE A 70 -25.63 -17.43 -22.05
CA PHE A 70 -25.19 -17.90 -20.71
C PHE A 70 -26.37 -18.37 -19.87
N TYR A 71 -27.43 -17.55 -19.69
CA TYR A 71 -28.59 -17.95 -18.90
C TYR A 71 -29.37 -19.10 -19.53
N ALA A 72 -29.49 -19.13 -20.86
CA ALA A 72 -30.08 -20.26 -21.53
C ALA A 72 -29.28 -21.56 -21.29
N ALA A 73 -27.96 -21.46 -21.26
CA ALA A 73 -27.06 -22.58 -20.97
C ALA A 73 -27.13 -22.99 -19.46
N VAL A 74 -27.27 -22.06 -18.55
CA VAL A 74 -27.54 -22.36 -17.12
C VAL A 74 -28.84 -23.16 -16.98
N LEU A 75 -29.93 -22.72 -17.63
CA LEU A 75 -31.21 -23.43 -17.61
C LEU A 75 -31.09 -24.82 -18.23
N LEU A 76 -30.38 -24.96 -19.35
CA LEU A 76 -30.11 -26.26 -19.96
C LEU A 76 -29.28 -27.16 -19.03
N GLY A 77 -28.26 -26.60 -18.40
CA GLY A 77 -27.44 -27.30 -17.41
C GLY A 77 -28.26 -27.80 -16.22
N LEU A 78 -29.12 -26.96 -15.67
CA LEU A 78 -30.06 -27.33 -14.60
C LEU A 78 -31.01 -28.47 -15.04
N ARG A 79 -31.47 -28.44 -16.29
CA ARG A 79 -32.28 -29.55 -16.85
C ARG A 79 -31.48 -30.83 -16.99
N ARG A 80 -30.17 -30.71 -17.26
CA ARG A 80 -29.25 -31.84 -17.48
C ARG A 80 -28.32 -32.10 -16.32
N TRP A 81 -28.67 -31.66 -15.12
CA TRP A 81 -27.79 -31.67 -13.93
C TRP A 81 -27.28 -33.07 -13.53
N ARG A 82 -27.98 -34.14 -13.96
CA ARG A 82 -27.56 -35.53 -13.75
C ARG A 82 -26.38 -35.95 -14.63
N GLN A 83 -26.03 -35.18 -15.65
CA GLN A 83 -24.86 -35.43 -16.49
C GLN A 83 -23.65 -34.76 -15.87
N ALA A 84 -22.57 -35.50 -15.64
CA ALA A 84 -21.40 -35.05 -14.87
C ALA A 84 -20.79 -33.70 -15.33
N PRO A 85 -20.64 -33.43 -16.66
CA PRO A 85 -20.09 -32.12 -17.09
C PRO A 85 -20.95 -30.93 -16.64
N TYR A 86 -22.29 -31.05 -16.78
CA TYR A 86 -23.19 -29.97 -16.39
C TYR A 86 -23.24 -29.78 -14.88
N ALA A 87 -23.32 -30.88 -14.11
CA ALA A 87 -23.30 -30.81 -12.65
C ALA A 87 -22.00 -30.16 -12.15
N PHE A 88 -20.86 -30.57 -12.66
CA PHE A 88 -19.57 -30.04 -12.25
C PHE A 88 -19.47 -28.52 -12.45
N VAL A 89 -19.79 -28.04 -13.67
CA VAL A 89 -19.66 -26.62 -13.99
C VAL A 89 -20.67 -25.76 -13.24
N LEU A 90 -21.91 -26.27 -13.03
CA LEU A 90 -22.94 -25.56 -12.23
C LEU A 90 -22.55 -25.48 -10.75
N ILE A 91 -22.03 -26.57 -10.16
CA ILE A 91 -21.54 -26.55 -8.78
C ILE A 91 -20.37 -25.59 -8.65
N TRP A 92 -19.42 -25.63 -9.59
CA TRP A 92 -18.29 -24.71 -9.59
C TRP A 92 -18.74 -23.24 -9.69
N LEU A 93 -19.70 -22.93 -10.58
CA LEU A 93 -20.26 -21.57 -10.67
C LEU A 93 -20.90 -21.16 -9.34
N LEU A 94 -21.74 -22.03 -8.75
CA LEU A 94 -22.41 -21.73 -7.49
C LEU A 94 -21.40 -21.46 -6.38
N VAL A 95 -20.41 -22.35 -6.19
CA VAL A 95 -19.36 -22.18 -5.18
C VAL A 95 -18.55 -20.89 -5.40
N GLY A 96 -18.24 -20.58 -6.65
CA GLY A 96 -17.52 -19.36 -7.02
C GLY A 96 -18.33 -18.07 -6.80
N LEU A 97 -19.67 -18.14 -6.80
CA LEU A 97 -20.55 -17.01 -6.56
C LEU A 97 -20.94 -16.84 -5.08
N LEU A 98 -20.65 -17.82 -4.22
CA LEU A 98 -20.95 -17.70 -2.79
C LEU A 98 -20.29 -16.47 -2.14
N PRO A 99 -18.98 -16.18 -2.35
CA PRO A 99 -18.37 -15.01 -1.75
C PRO A 99 -19.09 -13.70 -2.11
N PRO A 100 -19.32 -13.32 -3.37
CA PRO A 100 -19.99 -12.06 -3.70
C PRO A 100 -21.49 -12.05 -3.35
N MET A 101 -22.11 -13.19 -3.03
CA MET A 101 -23.47 -13.25 -2.50
C MET A 101 -23.52 -13.01 -0.98
N LEU A 102 -22.47 -13.40 -0.27
CA LEU A 102 -22.38 -13.34 1.19
C LEU A 102 -21.68 -12.08 1.70
N THR A 103 -20.99 -11.35 0.83
CA THR A 103 -20.19 -10.18 1.20
C THR A 103 -20.65 -8.92 0.47
N TRP A 104 -20.16 -7.76 0.92
CA TRP A 104 -20.41 -6.48 0.29
C TRP A 104 -19.11 -5.92 -0.33
N PRO A 105 -19.12 -5.24 -1.49
CA PRO A 105 -20.29 -4.98 -2.36
C PRO A 105 -20.76 -6.23 -3.10
N ALA A 106 -22.07 -6.29 -3.37
CA ALA A 106 -22.64 -7.35 -4.21
C ALA A 106 -22.12 -7.24 -5.65
N ALA A 107 -22.10 -8.37 -6.38
CA ALA A 107 -21.57 -8.46 -7.74
C ALA A 107 -20.09 -8.13 -7.89
N SER A 108 -19.31 -8.17 -6.80
CA SER A 108 -17.87 -7.90 -6.84
C SER A 108 -17.12 -8.93 -7.68
N ASN A 109 -16.36 -8.44 -8.66
CA ASN A 109 -15.50 -9.27 -9.52
C ASN A 109 -14.34 -9.90 -8.74
N SER A 110 -13.79 -9.19 -7.77
CA SER A 110 -12.70 -9.70 -6.93
C SER A 110 -13.16 -10.85 -6.03
N HIS A 111 -14.34 -10.71 -5.40
CA HIS A 111 -14.91 -11.77 -4.58
C HIS A 111 -15.40 -12.95 -5.42
N GLY A 112 -15.86 -12.70 -6.65
CA GLY A 112 -16.37 -13.70 -7.59
C GLY A 112 -15.31 -14.29 -8.54
N ILE A 113 -14.01 -14.10 -8.29
CA ILE A 113 -12.95 -14.52 -9.22
C ILE A 113 -13.00 -16.02 -9.58
N LEU A 114 -13.41 -16.86 -8.63
CA LEU A 114 -13.57 -18.31 -8.84
C LEU A 114 -14.75 -18.66 -9.77
N ALA A 115 -15.72 -17.76 -9.93
CA ALA A 115 -16.87 -17.94 -10.80
C ALA A 115 -16.57 -17.59 -12.26
N GLN A 116 -15.48 -16.90 -12.56
CA GLN A 116 -15.16 -16.45 -13.92
C GLN A 116 -15.00 -17.63 -14.88
N THR A 117 -14.16 -18.59 -14.56
CA THR A 117 -13.91 -19.76 -15.42
C THR A 117 -15.19 -20.55 -15.73
N PRO A 118 -16.00 -20.99 -14.74
CA PRO A 118 -17.23 -21.72 -15.03
C PRO A 118 -18.27 -20.86 -15.76
N ALA A 119 -18.32 -19.55 -15.59
CA ALA A 119 -19.21 -18.68 -16.34
C ALA A 119 -18.91 -18.70 -17.83
N PHE A 120 -17.64 -18.58 -18.22
CA PHE A 120 -17.23 -18.67 -19.64
C PHE A 120 -17.42 -20.09 -20.21
N LEU A 121 -17.17 -21.13 -19.42
CA LEU A 121 -17.43 -22.52 -19.84
C LEU A 121 -18.93 -22.75 -20.10
N ILE A 122 -19.83 -22.23 -19.25
CA ILE A 122 -21.28 -22.35 -19.47
C ILE A 122 -21.69 -21.60 -20.73
N ALA A 123 -21.20 -20.39 -20.95
CA ALA A 123 -21.47 -19.66 -22.19
C ALA A 123 -21.01 -20.44 -23.45
N ALA A 124 -19.81 -21.03 -23.38
CA ALA A 124 -19.28 -21.89 -24.45
C ALA A 124 -20.14 -23.14 -24.69
N MET A 125 -20.58 -23.81 -23.61
CA MET A 125 -21.52 -24.97 -23.73
C MET A 125 -22.86 -24.55 -24.32
N GLY A 126 -23.34 -23.33 -24.06
CA GLY A 126 -24.53 -22.76 -24.68
C GLY A 126 -24.38 -22.57 -26.19
N LEU A 127 -23.24 -22.00 -26.60
CA LEU A 127 -22.88 -21.83 -28.00
C LEU A 127 -22.80 -23.17 -28.73
N ASP A 128 -22.12 -24.16 -28.15
CA ASP A 128 -22.01 -25.51 -28.70
C ASP A 128 -23.40 -26.16 -28.90
N GLY A 129 -24.28 -26.04 -27.90
CA GLY A 129 -25.65 -26.52 -27.96
C GLY A 129 -26.48 -25.86 -29.05
N LEU A 130 -26.26 -24.55 -29.31
CA LEU A 130 -26.89 -23.85 -30.45
C LEU A 130 -26.38 -24.40 -31.79
N VAL A 131 -25.05 -24.55 -31.94
CA VAL A 131 -24.45 -25.12 -33.17
C VAL A 131 -24.99 -26.53 -33.44
N ALA A 132 -25.01 -27.39 -32.41
CA ALA A 132 -25.52 -28.75 -32.53
C ALA A 132 -26.99 -28.77 -33.02
N LYS A 133 -27.83 -27.89 -32.49
CA LYS A 133 -29.25 -27.79 -32.90
C LYS A 133 -29.44 -27.38 -34.38
N PHE A 134 -28.62 -26.46 -34.85
CA PHE A 134 -28.65 -26.04 -36.28
C PHE A 134 -27.97 -27.03 -37.20
N SER A 135 -27.13 -27.93 -36.65
CA SER A 135 -26.44 -28.99 -37.41
C SER A 135 -27.25 -30.25 -37.64
N THR A 136 -28.43 -30.40 -37.05
CA THR A 136 -29.29 -31.59 -37.20
C THR A 136 -30.27 -31.52 -38.37
N ALA A 137 -30.11 -30.58 -39.31
CA ALA A 137 -30.94 -30.49 -40.52
C ALA A 137 -30.70 -31.69 -41.47
N LYS A 138 -31.77 -32.30 -41.99
CA LYS A 138 -31.74 -33.55 -42.79
C LYS A 138 -31.16 -33.38 -44.20
N ASP A 139 -30.98 -32.15 -44.70
CA ASP A 139 -30.45 -31.88 -46.06
C ASP A 139 -28.97 -31.50 -46.00
N THR A 140 -28.09 -32.35 -46.56
CA THR A 140 -26.63 -32.21 -46.46
C THR A 140 -26.06 -30.94 -47.10
N LYS A 141 -26.64 -30.40 -48.18
CA LYS A 141 -26.17 -29.14 -48.80
C LYS A 141 -26.59 -27.90 -47.99
N SER A 142 -27.81 -27.89 -47.49
CA SER A 142 -28.35 -26.85 -46.61
C SER A 142 -27.64 -26.90 -45.27
N HIS A 143 -27.34 -28.09 -44.77
CA HIS A 143 -26.61 -28.32 -43.53
C HIS A 143 -25.23 -27.67 -43.51
N ASN A 144 -24.39 -27.94 -44.50
CA ASN A 144 -23.04 -27.37 -44.59
C ASN A 144 -23.03 -25.83 -44.72
N ARG A 145 -24.01 -25.27 -45.42
CA ARG A 145 -24.17 -23.81 -45.54
C ARG A 145 -24.58 -23.20 -44.22
N ASN A 146 -25.56 -23.77 -43.55
CA ASN A 146 -26.04 -23.24 -42.25
C ASN A 146 -24.98 -23.34 -41.17
N GLN A 147 -24.23 -24.44 -41.11
CA GLN A 147 -23.08 -24.56 -40.21
C GLN A 147 -22.04 -23.45 -40.45
N ARG A 148 -21.63 -23.21 -41.68
CA ARG A 148 -20.68 -22.15 -42.02
C ARG A 148 -21.20 -20.78 -41.59
N ILE A 149 -22.47 -20.48 -41.79
CA ILE A 149 -23.08 -19.21 -41.36
C ILE A 149 -23.03 -19.10 -39.85
N VAL A 150 -23.39 -20.16 -39.10
CA VAL A 150 -23.32 -20.14 -37.63
C VAL A 150 -21.89 -19.94 -37.14
N TRP A 151 -20.91 -20.62 -37.71
CA TRP A 151 -19.50 -20.42 -37.34
C TRP A 151 -19.00 -19.00 -37.65
N VAL A 152 -19.39 -18.43 -38.79
CA VAL A 152 -19.05 -17.02 -39.13
C VAL A 152 -19.68 -16.05 -38.15
N LEU A 153 -20.97 -16.23 -37.83
CA LEU A 153 -21.66 -15.38 -36.84
C LEU A 153 -21.04 -15.50 -35.45
N MET A 154 -20.68 -16.69 -35.02
CA MET A 154 -19.98 -16.91 -33.77
C MET A 154 -18.61 -16.23 -33.77
N GLY A 155 -17.84 -16.38 -34.83
CA GLY A 155 -16.57 -15.70 -35.00
C GLY A 155 -16.72 -14.18 -34.94
N LEU A 156 -17.76 -13.64 -35.57
CA LEU A 156 -18.06 -12.21 -35.52
C LEU A 156 -18.42 -11.73 -34.09
N VAL A 157 -19.24 -12.49 -33.36
CA VAL A 157 -19.56 -12.19 -31.94
C VAL A 157 -18.29 -12.15 -31.07
N VAL A 158 -17.41 -13.15 -31.24
CA VAL A 158 -16.13 -13.19 -30.50
C VAL A 158 -15.26 -12.00 -30.86
N VAL A 159 -15.13 -11.64 -32.14
CA VAL A 159 -14.33 -10.48 -32.56
C VAL A 159 -14.90 -9.16 -32.02
N ILE A 160 -16.22 -8.98 -32.11
CA ILE A 160 -16.88 -7.77 -31.58
C ILE A 160 -16.68 -7.69 -30.06
N HIS A 161 -16.94 -8.78 -29.33
CA HIS A 161 -16.76 -8.83 -27.90
C HIS A 161 -15.32 -8.52 -27.50
N SER A 162 -14.34 -9.12 -28.21
CA SER A 162 -12.92 -8.84 -27.97
C SER A 162 -12.57 -7.39 -28.25
N ALA A 163 -13.04 -6.81 -29.37
CA ALA A 163 -12.77 -5.44 -29.73
C ALA A 163 -13.35 -4.45 -28.68
N VAL A 164 -14.60 -4.68 -28.24
CA VAL A 164 -15.23 -3.88 -27.17
C VAL A 164 -14.46 -4.02 -25.86
N SER A 165 -14.09 -5.26 -25.49
CA SER A 165 -13.36 -5.51 -24.24
C SER A 165 -11.97 -4.87 -24.26
N LEU A 166 -11.24 -4.92 -25.36
CA LEU A 166 -9.95 -4.26 -25.51
C LEU A 166 -10.10 -2.73 -25.46
N ASN A 167 -11.10 -2.17 -26.16
CA ASN A 167 -11.36 -0.74 -26.09
C ASN A 167 -11.73 -0.30 -24.67
N ASP A 168 -12.59 -1.03 -23.99
CA ASP A 168 -13.00 -0.72 -22.62
C ASP A 168 -11.83 -0.83 -21.64
N TYR A 169 -10.98 -1.85 -21.80
CA TYR A 169 -9.82 -2.02 -20.91
C TYR A 169 -8.74 -0.97 -21.15
N PHE A 170 -8.30 -0.77 -22.40
CA PHE A 170 -7.16 0.11 -22.69
C PHE A 170 -7.52 1.60 -22.83
N ASN A 171 -8.74 1.94 -23.29
CA ASN A 171 -9.12 3.31 -23.56
C ASN A 171 -10.10 3.92 -22.55
N ARG A 172 -10.90 3.11 -21.84
CA ARG A 172 -11.86 3.62 -20.85
C ARG A 172 -11.39 3.40 -19.44
N TRP A 173 -11.13 2.13 -19.09
CA TRP A 173 -10.74 1.77 -17.72
C TRP A 173 -9.33 2.25 -17.38
N ALA A 174 -8.33 1.97 -18.22
CA ALA A 174 -6.94 2.33 -17.94
C ALA A 174 -6.66 3.84 -17.94
N THR A 175 -7.54 4.65 -18.56
CA THR A 175 -7.40 6.12 -18.59
C THR A 175 -8.24 6.83 -17.53
N GLU A 176 -9.06 6.10 -16.80
CA GLU A 176 -9.88 6.68 -15.74
C GLU A 176 -9.00 7.19 -14.58
N PRO A 177 -9.16 8.45 -14.12
CA PRO A 177 -8.34 9.01 -13.05
C PRO A 177 -8.34 8.18 -11.77
N THR A 178 -9.51 7.68 -11.34
CA THR A 178 -9.62 6.83 -10.16
C THR A 178 -8.78 5.56 -10.29
N VAL A 179 -8.82 4.90 -11.46
CA VAL A 179 -8.01 3.71 -11.74
C VAL A 179 -6.53 4.05 -11.74
N GLN A 180 -6.15 5.17 -12.35
CA GLN A 180 -4.76 5.61 -12.38
C GLN A 180 -4.22 5.91 -10.98
N THR A 181 -5.03 6.51 -10.10
CA THR A 181 -4.67 6.77 -8.69
C THR A 181 -4.53 5.45 -7.92
N GLU A 182 -5.53 4.59 -7.95
CA GLU A 182 -5.55 3.31 -7.23
C GLU A 182 -4.40 2.36 -7.65
N HIS A 183 -4.02 2.41 -8.94
CA HIS A 183 -2.91 1.63 -9.49
C HIS A 183 -1.58 2.40 -9.53
N ALA A 184 -1.50 3.57 -8.88
CA ALA A 184 -0.31 4.42 -8.78
C ALA A 184 0.40 4.64 -10.13
N ALA A 185 -0.37 4.95 -11.16
CA ALA A 185 0.15 5.20 -12.51
C ALA A 185 1.18 6.34 -12.54
N SER A 186 1.08 7.30 -11.64
CA SER A 186 2.06 8.38 -11.45
C SER A 186 3.47 7.85 -11.20
N ILE A 187 3.62 6.76 -10.44
CA ILE A 187 4.93 6.13 -10.17
C ILE A 187 5.53 5.53 -11.43
N ALA A 188 4.72 4.79 -12.22
CA ALA A 188 5.20 4.24 -13.47
C ALA A 188 5.59 5.34 -14.47
N LYS A 189 4.78 6.40 -14.58
CA LYS A 189 5.09 7.58 -15.43
C LYS A 189 6.34 8.31 -14.95
N THR A 190 6.52 8.46 -13.64
CA THR A 190 7.73 9.06 -13.05
C THR A 190 8.97 8.22 -13.40
N ALA A 191 8.89 6.89 -13.25
CA ALA A 191 9.97 6.00 -13.61
C ALA A 191 10.33 6.09 -15.10
N GLN A 192 9.31 6.10 -15.96
CA GLN A 192 9.48 6.25 -17.41
C GLN A 192 10.11 7.61 -17.77
N TYR A 193 9.68 8.68 -17.10
CA TYR A 193 10.26 10.01 -17.31
C TYR A 193 11.77 10.01 -17.06
N PHE A 194 12.23 9.50 -15.91
CA PHE A 194 13.65 9.42 -15.59
C PHE A 194 14.40 8.42 -16.48
N GLY A 195 13.69 7.45 -17.07
CA GLY A 195 14.23 6.59 -18.11
C GLY A 195 14.61 7.33 -19.39
N GLN A 196 13.86 8.37 -19.71
CA GLN A 196 14.04 9.19 -20.92
C GLN A 196 14.85 10.46 -20.66
N ASN A 197 14.88 10.96 -19.44
CA ASN A 197 15.51 12.20 -19.01
C ASN A 197 16.46 11.96 -17.83
N PRO A 198 17.64 11.36 -18.06
CA PRO A 198 18.58 11.10 -16.97
C PRO A 198 19.10 12.41 -16.38
N VAL A 199 19.15 12.48 -15.04
CA VAL A 199 19.66 13.61 -14.27
C VAL A 199 20.96 13.22 -13.55
N SER A 200 21.85 14.18 -13.36
CA SER A 200 23.14 13.98 -12.69
C SER A 200 23.05 14.10 -11.18
N THR A 201 22.07 14.86 -10.67
CA THR A 201 21.85 15.05 -9.24
C THR A 201 21.22 13.80 -8.63
N PRO A 202 21.65 13.34 -7.46
CA PRO A 202 21.03 12.21 -6.79
C PRO A 202 19.55 12.47 -6.50
N LEU A 203 18.69 11.50 -6.85
CA LEU A 203 17.26 11.57 -6.61
C LEU A 203 16.91 10.89 -5.30
N VAL A 204 15.98 11.52 -4.58
CA VAL A 204 15.30 10.96 -3.42
C VAL A 204 13.80 11.15 -3.57
N PHE A 205 13.00 10.22 -3.06
CA PHE A 205 11.57 10.18 -3.27
C PHE A 205 10.80 10.31 -1.97
N SER A 206 9.77 11.14 -1.97
CA SER A 206 8.83 11.27 -0.87
C SER A 206 7.47 10.66 -1.23
N SER A 207 6.93 9.89 -0.28
CA SER A 207 5.58 9.32 -0.36
C SER A 207 5.03 9.10 1.04
N GLY A 208 3.75 9.41 1.27
CA GLY A 208 3.07 9.13 2.54
C GLY A 208 2.83 7.64 2.81
N ASP A 209 2.88 6.80 1.78
CA ASP A 209 2.64 5.36 1.90
C ASP A 209 3.86 4.55 2.36
N VAL A 210 4.99 5.20 2.63
CA VAL A 210 6.21 4.52 3.09
C VAL A 210 5.99 3.74 4.38
N MET A 211 5.14 4.25 5.29
CA MET A 211 4.78 3.58 6.55
C MET A 211 3.97 2.31 6.37
N HIS A 212 3.05 2.32 5.40
CA HIS A 212 2.21 1.18 5.08
C HIS A 212 2.88 0.20 4.12
N TRP A 213 4.04 0.61 3.66
CA TRP A 213 4.94 -0.20 2.86
C TRP A 213 4.22 -1.04 1.81
N ASN A 214 3.88 -0.37 0.74
CA ASN A 214 3.36 -1.05 -0.43
C ASN A 214 4.54 -1.45 -1.35
N PRO A 215 5.06 -2.69 -1.22
CA PRO A 215 6.24 -3.11 -1.98
C PRO A 215 6.03 -3.04 -3.50
N TRP A 216 4.78 -3.04 -3.95
CA TRP A 216 4.49 -2.98 -5.36
C TRP A 216 4.76 -1.58 -5.97
N MET A 217 4.54 -0.48 -5.23
CA MET A 217 4.81 0.87 -5.73
C MET A 217 6.29 1.04 -6.04
N VAL A 218 7.13 0.67 -5.10
CA VAL A 218 8.58 0.75 -5.27
C VAL A 218 9.07 -0.29 -6.28
N THR A 219 8.44 -1.46 -6.32
CA THR A 219 8.71 -2.48 -7.33
C THR A 219 8.33 -1.98 -8.73
N ALA A 220 7.18 -1.34 -8.88
CA ALA A 220 6.74 -0.74 -10.15
C ALA A 220 7.73 0.34 -10.62
N PHE A 221 8.23 1.18 -9.71
CA PHE A 221 9.28 2.14 -10.04
C PHE A 221 10.55 1.43 -10.52
N ARG A 222 11.04 0.42 -9.81
CA ARG A 222 12.26 -0.33 -10.17
C ARG A 222 12.16 -1.05 -11.51
N LEU A 223 10.99 -1.60 -11.83
CA LEU A 223 10.78 -2.30 -13.10
C LEU A 223 10.79 -1.38 -14.30
N ASN A 224 10.43 -0.11 -14.10
CA ASN A 224 10.32 0.88 -15.18
C ASN A 224 11.47 1.88 -15.18
N ALA A 225 12.20 2.04 -14.07
CA ALA A 225 13.30 2.98 -13.95
C ALA A 225 14.62 2.40 -14.50
N PRO A 226 15.53 3.25 -15.02
CA PRO A 226 16.88 2.84 -15.34
C PRO A 226 17.61 2.31 -14.10
N ILE A 227 18.61 1.43 -14.33
CA ILE A 227 19.41 0.79 -13.27
C ILE A 227 19.99 1.83 -12.28
N GLY A 228 20.38 3.02 -12.76
CA GLY A 228 20.93 4.09 -11.91
C GLY A 228 19.98 4.61 -10.83
N TYR A 229 18.65 4.46 -10.99
CA TYR A 229 17.64 4.90 -10.04
C TYR A 229 17.05 3.76 -9.21
N ALA A 230 17.45 2.52 -9.49
CA ALA A 230 16.91 1.34 -8.79
C ALA A 230 17.15 1.37 -7.26
N ASN A 231 18.11 2.15 -6.80
CA ASN A 231 18.47 2.29 -5.39
C ASN A 231 18.10 3.68 -4.82
N ALA A 232 17.18 4.40 -5.44
CA ALA A 232 16.69 5.67 -4.91
C ALA A 232 16.08 5.48 -3.51
N ARG A 233 16.30 6.45 -2.59
CA ARG A 233 15.79 6.40 -1.22
C ARG A 233 14.36 6.89 -1.20
N TRP A 234 13.52 6.20 -0.43
CA TRP A 234 12.11 6.50 -0.26
C TRP A 234 11.81 6.80 1.21
N PHE A 235 11.11 7.88 1.48
CA PHE A 235 10.72 8.30 2.83
C PHE A 235 9.50 9.22 2.79
N ASP A 236 8.92 9.50 3.95
CA ASP A 236 7.86 10.48 4.12
C ASP A 236 8.48 11.83 4.57
N ALA A 237 8.61 12.76 3.63
CA ALA A 237 9.25 14.05 3.86
C ALA A 237 8.50 14.97 4.84
N ARG A 238 7.32 14.57 5.31
CA ARG A 238 6.62 15.27 6.40
C ARG A 238 7.29 15.06 7.76
N SER A 239 8.07 13.99 7.93
CA SER A 239 8.68 13.65 9.22
C SER A 239 10.03 12.95 9.11
N SER A 240 10.50 12.62 7.92
CA SER A 240 11.81 11.97 7.71
C SER A 240 12.50 12.49 6.47
N PHE A 241 13.83 12.36 6.44
CA PHE A 241 14.63 12.60 5.25
C PHE A 241 15.82 11.64 5.24
N VAL A 242 16.10 11.05 4.08
CA VAL A 242 17.25 10.17 3.89
C VAL A 242 18.25 10.81 2.95
N PHE A 243 19.46 11.03 3.43
CA PHE A 243 20.58 11.56 2.67
C PHE A 243 21.46 10.41 2.15
N PRO A 244 21.44 10.09 0.84
CA PRO A 244 22.26 9.03 0.27
C PRO A 244 23.74 9.26 0.57
N GLN A 245 24.35 8.39 1.36
CA GLN A 245 25.76 8.48 1.77
C GLN A 245 26.20 9.86 2.30
N GLY A 246 25.26 10.58 2.92
CA GLY A 246 25.49 11.92 3.45
C GLY A 246 25.58 13.03 2.41
N GLN A 247 25.16 12.80 1.16
CA GLN A 247 25.11 13.82 0.12
C GLN A 247 24.15 14.94 0.51
N THR A 248 24.52 16.18 0.22
CA THR A 248 23.78 17.37 0.66
C THR A 248 23.09 18.14 -0.46
N ASP A 249 23.43 17.87 -1.72
CA ASP A 249 22.78 18.44 -2.91
C ASP A 249 21.94 17.34 -3.58
N LEU A 250 20.63 17.48 -3.52
CA LEU A 250 19.69 16.43 -3.88
C LEU A 250 18.49 17.00 -4.63
N THR A 251 17.90 16.17 -5.48
CA THR A 251 16.57 16.45 -6.05
C THR A 251 15.54 15.58 -5.37
N LEU A 252 14.66 16.22 -4.61
CA LEU A 252 13.50 15.57 -3.97
C LEU A 252 12.36 15.48 -4.97
N ILE A 253 11.90 14.27 -5.23
CA ILE A 253 10.73 13.96 -6.03
C ILE A 253 9.58 13.61 -5.09
N ASN A 254 8.50 14.39 -5.17
CA ASN A 254 7.25 14.07 -4.50
C ASN A 254 6.28 13.56 -5.57
N VAL A 255 6.04 12.26 -5.55
CA VAL A 255 5.15 11.63 -6.53
C VAL A 255 3.72 12.05 -6.22
N ALA A 256 3.02 12.55 -7.22
CA ALA A 256 1.61 12.91 -7.10
C ALA A 256 0.79 11.63 -6.93
N ASN A 257 0.51 11.29 -5.69
CA ASN A 257 -0.48 10.30 -5.32
C ASN A 257 -1.51 11.04 -4.48
N ASP A 258 -2.72 11.20 -4.99
CA ASP A 258 -3.76 12.04 -4.38
C ASP A 258 -4.14 11.58 -2.97
N ASP A 259 -3.90 10.29 -2.63
CA ASP A 259 -4.28 9.73 -1.34
C ASP A 259 -3.27 9.99 -0.23
N ALA A 260 -2.00 10.27 -0.54
CA ALA A 260 -0.97 10.47 0.47
C ALA A 260 0.17 11.42 0.02
N PRO A 261 -0.14 12.68 -0.31
CA PRO A 261 0.92 13.62 -0.62
C PRO A 261 1.83 13.82 0.60
N ALA A 262 3.14 13.75 0.39
CA ALA A 262 4.13 13.89 1.44
C ALA A 262 5.12 15.02 1.12
N PRO A 263 4.66 16.29 1.12
CA PRO A 263 5.52 17.42 0.85
C PRO A 263 6.58 17.58 1.94
N LEU A 264 7.70 18.17 1.58
CA LEU A 264 8.76 18.49 2.55
C LEU A 264 8.21 19.40 3.65
N ASP A 265 8.31 18.97 4.89
CA ASP A 265 7.80 19.73 6.05
C ASP A 265 8.60 21.02 6.25
N ALA A 266 7.88 22.13 6.45
CA ALA A 266 8.48 23.46 6.64
C ALA A 266 9.52 23.50 7.78
N ARG A 267 9.35 22.67 8.80
CA ARG A 267 10.27 22.59 9.95
C ARG A 267 11.55 21.84 9.62
N LEU A 268 11.48 20.82 8.74
CA LEU A 268 12.68 20.18 8.19
C LEU A 268 13.41 21.16 7.27
N ILE A 269 12.68 21.97 6.50
CA ILE A 269 13.26 23.03 5.68
C ILE A 269 14.07 23.99 6.58
N GLU A 270 13.43 24.54 7.62
CA GLU A 270 14.07 25.48 8.53
C GLU A 270 15.33 24.92 9.21
N ASP A 271 15.30 23.63 9.58
CA ASP A 271 16.39 23.02 10.34
C ASP A 271 17.55 22.50 9.45
N LEU A 272 17.27 22.07 8.22
CA LEU A 272 18.23 21.31 7.42
C LEU A 272 18.54 21.91 6.05
N PHE A 273 17.62 22.69 5.48
CA PHE A 273 17.72 23.09 4.08
C PHE A 273 17.77 24.61 3.92
N PRO A 274 18.98 25.23 3.94
CA PRO A 274 19.13 26.65 3.65
C PRO A 274 18.70 27.04 2.23
N THR A 275 18.69 26.09 1.32
CA THR A 275 18.21 26.31 -0.06
C THR A 275 17.19 25.25 -0.43
N VAL A 276 15.99 25.72 -0.81
CA VAL A 276 14.88 24.89 -1.33
C VAL A 276 14.30 25.63 -2.52
N GLU A 277 14.47 25.09 -3.72
CA GLU A 277 14.03 25.71 -4.97
C GLU A 277 13.19 24.74 -5.79
N PRO A 278 12.11 25.19 -6.43
CA PRO A 278 11.39 24.38 -7.40
C PRO A 278 12.32 23.93 -8.52
N SER A 279 12.31 22.63 -8.83
CA SER A 279 13.07 22.09 -9.94
C SER A 279 12.27 22.19 -11.24
N PRO A 280 12.90 22.51 -12.39
CA PRO A 280 12.21 22.50 -13.69
C PRO A 280 11.79 21.10 -14.15
N LEU A 281 12.18 20.06 -13.43
CA LEU A 281 11.83 18.66 -13.75
C LEU A 281 10.36 18.31 -13.44
N ALA A 282 9.62 19.17 -12.72
CA ALA A 282 8.22 18.91 -12.34
C ALA A 282 7.32 18.60 -13.54
N THR A 283 6.37 17.69 -13.35
CA THR A 283 5.35 17.26 -14.33
C THR A 283 3.98 17.17 -13.65
N ASP A 284 2.93 16.81 -14.39
CA ASP A 284 1.59 16.62 -13.83
C ASP A 284 1.50 15.44 -12.84
N TYR A 285 2.46 14.52 -12.86
CA TYR A 285 2.45 13.30 -12.02
C TYR A 285 3.56 13.26 -10.96
N PHE A 286 4.42 14.26 -10.88
CA PHE A 286 5.31 14.51 -9.74
C PHE A 286 5.72 15.97 -9.64
N SER A 287 5.97 16.45 -8.42
CA SER A 287 6.71 17.68 -8.19
C SER A 287 8.17 17.37 -7.89
N ALA A 288 9.05 18.28 -8.30
CA ALA A 288 10.47 18.16 -8.06
C ALA A 288 11.00 19.41 -7.37
N THR A 289 11.84 19.21 -6.35
CA THR A 289 12.43 20.30 -5.56
C THR A 289 13.92 20.03 -5.41
N GLN A 290 14.74 21.01 -5.80
CA GLN A 290 16.16 20.96 -5.51
C GLN A 290 16.41 21.44 -4.09
N VAL A 291 17.13 20.65 -3.31
CA VAL A 291 17.45 20.96 -1.91
C VAL A 291 18.94 20.88 -1.69
N VAL A 292 19.46 21.90 -1.02
CA VAL A 292 20.84 21.90 -0.52
C VAL A 292 20.80 21.92 0.99
N SER A 293 21.46 20.95 1.63
CA SER A 293 21.39 20.76 3.07
C SER A 293 22.62 21.24 3.82
N SER A 294 22.39 21.80 4.99
CA SER A 294 23.41 22.09 5.99
C SER A 294 23.77 20.91 6.90
N LEU A 295 23.40 19.69 6.54
CA LEU A 295 23.53 18.47 7.34
C LEU A 295 24.92 18.31 7.96
N ASN A 296 25.98 18.45 7.19
CA ASN A 296 27.34 18.24 7.67
C ASN A 296 27.73 19.22 8.79
N THR A 297 27.35 20.49 8.66
CA THR A 297 27.57 21.50 9.70
C THR A 297 26.74 21.18 10.94
N ARG A 298 25.49 20.76 10.75
CA ARG A 298 24.58 20.40 11.84
C ARG A 298 25.10 19.20 12.64
N LEU A 299 25.59 18.17 11.98
CA LEU A 299 26.12 16.96 12.62
C LEU A 299 27.30 17.26 13.56
N ILE A 300 28.19 18.19 13.19
CA ILE A 300 29.31 18.59 14.05
C ILE A 300 28.82 19.12 15.41
N THR A 301 27.75 19.89 15.43
CA THR A 301 27.15 20.42 16.64
C THR A 301 26.42 19.35 17.47
N LEU A 302 25.70 18.45 16.78
CA LEU A 302 24.83 17.47 17.43
C LEU A 302 25.58 16.29 18.05
N THR A 303 26.77 15.93 17.57
CA THR A 303 27.64 14.91 18.20
C THR A 303 28.13 15.28 19.60
N GLN A 304 28.00 16.54 19.98
CA GLN A 304 28.31 17.01 21.33
C GLN A 304 27.15 16.92 22.34
N ALA A 305 25.98 16.47 21.89
CA ALA A 305 24.81 16.31 22.73
C ALA A 305 25.05 15.23 23.79
N SER A 306 24.73 15.56 25.05
CA SER A 306 24.91 14.64 26.18
C SER A 306 23.80 13.60 26.20
N VAL A 307 24.16 12.33 26.34
CA VAL A 307 23.25 11.20 26.54
C VAL A 307 23.68 10.44 27.78
N SER A 308 22.77 9.69 28.39
CA SER A 308 23.08 8.84 29.54
C SER A 308 22.47 7.45 29.40
N TRP A 309 23.11 6.50 30.05
CA TRP A 309 22.57 5.15 30.19
C TRP A 309 21.37 5.16 31.17
N PRO A 310 20.56 4.11 31.22
CA PRO A 310 19.43 4.00 32.13
C PRO A 310 19.83 4.09 33.62
N ASP A 311 21.05 3.72 33.98
CA ASP A 311 21.63 3.85 35.34
C ASP A 311 22.11 5.27 35.67
N GLY A 312 22.05 6.19 34.71
CA GLY A 312 22.46 7.58 34.86
C GLY A 312 23.91 7.87 34.49
N ALA A 313 24.73 6.87 34.21
CA ALA A 313 26.09 7.08 33.73
C ALA A 313 26.11 7.81 32.37
N VAL A 314 27.08 8.71 32.17
CA VAL A 314 27.22 9.47 30.92
C VAL A 314 27.64 8.54 29.79
N ALA A 315 26.96 8.67 28.64
CA ALA A 315 27.35 8.06 27.40
C ALA A 315 27.75 9.10 26.36
N GLN A 316 28.51 8.71 25.37
CA GLN A 316 28.95 9.60 24.30
C GLN A 316 28.45 9.10 22.94
N LEU A 317 27.99 10.04 22.11
CA LEU A 317 27.69 9.75 20.72
C LEU A 317 28.97 9.65 19.86
N PRO A 318 28.99 8.83 18.82
CA PRO A 318 27.88 8.04 18.28
C PRO A 318 27.70 6.69 19.00
N LEU A 319 26.47 6.17 19.02
CA LEU A 319 26.11 4.88 19.61
C LEU A 319 25.46 3.95 18.60
N SER A 320 25.92 2.71 18.52
CA SER A 320 25.39 1.70 17.58
C SER A 320 24.29 0.87 18.22
N PHE A 321 23.15 0.77 17.53
CA PHE A 321 22.01 -0.06 17.88
C PHE A 321 22.01 -1.32 17.01
N GLY A 322 22.39 -2.44 17.61
CA GLY A 322 22.80 -3.62 16.85
C GLY A 322 23.93 -3.27 15.88
N ASP A 323 23.96 -3.96 14.74
CA ASP A 323 24.92 -3.69 13.67
C ASP A 323 24.32 -2.78 12.58
N HIS A 324 23.07 -2.32 12.74
CA HIS A 324 22.28 -1.72 11.66
C HIS A 324 22.36 -0.20 11.63
N LEU A 325 22.01 0.47 12.73
CA LEU A 325 21.91 1.91 12.81
C LEU A 325 22.77 2.48 13.93
N GLN A 326 23.42 3.60 13.64
CA GLN A 326 24.22 4.33 14.60
C GLN A 326 23.58 5.70 14.85
N LEU A 327 23.17 5.98 16.09
CA LEU A 327 22.75 7.33 16.48
C LEU A 327 23.96 8.25 16.49
N ILE A 328 23.93 9.29 15.68
CA ILE A 328 25.03 10.27 15.54
C ILE A 328 24.69 11.61 16.17
N GLY A 329 23.42 11.88 16.47
CA GLY A 329 23.02 13.11 17.12
C GLY A 329 21.51 13.18 17.34
N TYR A 330 21.08 14.13 18.15
CA TYR A 330 19.68 14.47 18.32
C TYR A 330 19.49 15.95 18.67
N ASP A 331 18.29 16.45 18.48
CA ASP A 331 17.88 17.80 18.85
C ASP A 331 16.47 17.81 19.43
N VAL A 332 16.30 18.46 20.58
CA VAL A 332 14.98 18.73 21.17
C VAL A 332 14.70 20.21 21.02
N ARG A 333 13.83 20.57 20.07
CA ARG A 333 13.61 21.96 19.66
C ARG A 333 13.18 22.89 20.81
N LYS A 334 12.37 22.39 21.74
CA LYS A 334 11.92 23.11 22.92
C LYS A 334 12.00 22.21 24.14
N ALA A 335 12.81 22.59 25.10
CA ALA A 335 12.91 21.89 26.38
C ALA A 335 11.67 22.15 27.28
N ILE A 336 10.87 23.19 26.99
CA ILE A 336 9.64 23.50 27.72
C ILE A 336 8.46 23.39 26.75
N VAL A 337 7.47 22.57 27.13
CA VAL A 337 6.30 22.24 26.29
C VAL A 337 5.04 22.41 27.14
N GLN A 338 3.97 22.93 26.53
CA GLN A 338 2.65 23.06 27.16
C GLN A 338 1.82 21.79 26.95
N PRO A 339 0.94 21.41 27.90
CA PRO A 339 -0.08 20.39 27.65
C PRO A 339 -0.91 20.70 26.40
N GLY A 340 -1.30 19.66 25.65
CA GLY A 340 -2.00 19.79 24.37
C GLY A 340 -1.09 20.11 23.17
N LYS A 341 0.23 20.17 23.37
CA LYS A 341 1.23 20.35 22.29
C LYS A 341 2.09 19.09 22.13
N ASN A 342 2.90 19.05 21.10
CA ASN A 342 3.84 17.95 20.88
C ASN A 342 5.23 18.31 21.36
N ILE A 343 5.92 17.35 21.98
CA ILE A 343 7.38 17.37 22.07
C ILE A 343 7.90 17.04 20.67
N ARG A 344 8.79 17.87 20.14
CA ARG A 344 9.48 17.60 18.88
C ARG A 344 10.91 17.21 19.16
N LEU A 345 11.23 15.97 18.88
CA LEU A 345 12.57 15.40 18.89
C LEU A 345 12.98 15.09 17.46
N THR A 346 14.17 15.51 17.04
CA THR A 346 14.79 15.09 15.77
C THR A 346 16.00 14.23 16.08
N THR A 347 16.10 13.08 15.44
CA THR A 347 17.21 12.14 15.62
C THR A 347 17.92 11.91 14.29
N TYR A 348 19.23 11.72 14.34
CA TYR A 348 20.12 11.58 13.20
C TYR A 348 20.83 10.24 13.27
N TRP A 349 20.66 9.42 12.26
CA TRP A 349 21.13 8.05 12.26
C TRP A 349 21.98 7.75 11.03
N ARG A 350 23.08 7.06 11.22
CA ARG A 350 23.88 6.54 10.13
C ARG A 350 23.60 5.07 9.93
N VAL A 351 23.35 4.67 8.69
CA VAL A 351 23.20 3.26 8.32
C VAL A 351 24.59 2.60 8.32
N GLN A 352 24.79 1.59 9.17
CA GLN A 352 26.01 0.80 9.25
C GLN A 352 25.90 -0.47 8.44
N ASP A 353 24.81 -1.22 8.62
CA ASP A 353 24.50 -2.41 7.86
C ASP A 353 23.01 -2.38 7.47
N PRO A 354 22.70 -2.19 6.18
CA PRO A 354 21.32 -2.09 5.74
C PRO A 354 20.59 -3.41 5.95
N THR A 355 19.36 -3.34 6.46
CA THR A 355 18.45 -4.46 6.60
C THR A 355 17.21 -4.26 5.75
N LEU A 356 16.65 -5.36 5.24
CA LEU A 356 15.36 -5.32 4.52
C LEU A 356 14.18 -5.22 5.48
N GLU A 357 14.36 -5.59 6.74
CA GLU A 357 13.33 -5.48 7.75
C GLU A 357 13.28 -4.08 8.34
N PRO A 358 12.08 -3.51 8.54
CA PRO A 358 11.95 -2.22 9.16
C PRO A 358 12.41 -2.25 10.62
N LEU A 359 13.14 -1.22 11.02
CA LEU A 359 13.47 -0.95 12.40
C LEU A 359 12.62 0.24 12.86
N SER A 360 11.82 0.02 13.88
CA SER A 360 10.99 1.06 14.48
C SER A 360 11.73 1.78 15.57
N PHE A 361 11.69 3.10 15.53
CA PHE A 361 12.13 3.93 16.63
C PHE A 361 11.05 3.94 17.72
N PHE A 362 11.45 3.95 18.98
CA PHE A 362 10.56 4.33 20.06
C PHE A 362 11.13 5.51 20.84
N VAL A 363 10.26 6.42 21.24
CA VAL A 363 10.57 7.52 22.14
C VAL A 363 9.58 7.49 23.28
N HIS A 364 10.05 7.23 24.49
CA HIS A 364 9.23 7.24 25.70
C HIS A 364 9.49 8.50 26.51
N VAL A 365 8.44 9.15 26.99
CA VAL A 365 8.48 10.24 27.96
C VAL A 365 8.31 9.62 29.35
N LEU A 366 9.36 9.61 30.13
CA LEU A 366 9.41 8.94 31.44
C LEU A 366 9.21 9.93 32.57
N ASP A 367 8.36 9.58 33.53
CA ASP A 367 8.21 10.32 34.79
C ASP A 367 9.42 10.12 35.75
N ASP A 368 9.37 10.70 36.94
CA ASP A 368 10.39 10.57 37.96
C ASP A 368 10.57 9.17 38.54
N GLN A 369 9.53 8.31 38.34
CA GLN A 369 9.57 6.88 38.72
C GLN A 369 9.99 5.98 37.57
N GLY A 370 10.32 6.54 36.41
CA GLY A 370 10.69 5.79 35.20
C GLY A 370 9.54 5.13 34.48
N ARG A 371 8.27 5.49 34.75
CA ARG A 371 7.08 5.00 34.08
C ARG A 371 6.83 5.80 32.81
N ILE A 372 6.31 5.15 31.79
CA ILE A 372 5.96 5.78 30.50
C ILE A 372 4.70 6.64 30.70
N ALA A 373 4.83 7.95 30.55
CA ALA A 373 3.74 8.90 30.60
C ALA A 373 3.20 9.26 29.21
N ALA A 374 4.06 9.28 28.20
CA ALA A 374 3.69 9.40 26.79
C ALA A 374 4.72 8.68 25.92
N GLN A 375 4.38 8.36 24.69
CA GLN A 375 5.28 7.69 23.76
C GLN A 375 4.99 8.03 22.31
N TRP A 376 5.98 7.78 21.47
CA TRP A 376 5.88 7.76 20.02
C TRP A 376 6.66 6.56 19.49
N ASP A 377 6.07 5.81 18.56
CA ASP A 377 6.68 4.66 17.92
C ASP A 377 6.46 4.73 16.41
N GLY A 378 7.44 4.35 15.62
CA GLY A 378 7.33 4.31 14.18
C GLY A 378 8.63 4.53 13.42
N TYR A 379 8.51 4.57 12.11
CA TYR A 379 9.57 4.92 11.15
C TYR A 379 8.90 5.52 9.90
N ASN A 380 9.63 6.41 9.19
CA ASN A 380 9.07 7.12 8.04
C ASN A 380 10.00 7.01 6.82
N TYR A 381 10.67 5.87 6.65
CA TYR A 381 11.57 5.58 5.53
C TYR A 381 11.38 4.15 5.05
N SER A 382 11.74 3.86 3.80
CA SER A 382 11.76 2.49 3.29
C SER A 382 13.12 1.83 3.55
N PRO A 383 13.20 0.75 4.33
CA PRO A 383 14.47 0.10 4.66
C PRO A 383 15.12 -0.58 3.45
N GLN A 384 14.35 -0.99 2.46
CA GLN A 384 14.82 -1.80 1.32
C GLN A 384 15.88 -1.13 0.45
N TYR A 385 15.93 0.20 0.47
CA TYR A 385 16.80 0.98 -0.42
C TYR A 385 17.90 1.70 0.34
N LEU A 386 17.97 1.52 1.65
CA LEU A 386 19.06 2.04 2.45
C LEU A 386 20.38 1.38 2.06
N GLN A 387 21.44 2.16 2.07
CA GLN A 387 22.81 1.68 1.88
C GLN A 387 23.69 2.14 3.03
N ARG A 388 24.80 1.43 3.20
CA ARG A 388 25.82 1.81 4.20
C ARG A 388 26.28 3.25 3.95
N GLY A 389 26.28 4.05 5.02
CA GLY A 389 26.67 5.46 4.98
C GLY A 389 25.51 6.43 4.76
N ASP A 390 24.31 5.95 4.44
CA ASP A 390 23.12 6.81 4.39
C ASP A 390 22.87 7.45 5.75
N ILE A 391 22.37 8.70 5.73
CA ILE A 391 21.98 9.40 6.95
C ILE A 391 20.45 9.54 6.96
N ILE A 392 19.81 8.97 7.97
CA ILE A 392 18.38 9.11 8.20
C ILE A 392 18.17 10.21 9.22
N VAL A 393 17.37 11.20 8.88
CA VAL A 393 16.85 12.19 9.82
C VAL A 393 15.40 11.86 10.08
N GLN A 394 15.06 11.62 11.35
CA GLN A 394 13.69 11.28 11.77
C GLN A 394 13.19 12.30 12.78
N VAL A 395 12.03 12.88 12.50
CA VAL A 395 11.31 13.75 13.43
C VAL A 395 10.25 12.94 14.15
N HIS A 396 10.26 13.03 15.47
CA HIS A 396 9.28 12.40 16.34
C HIS A 396 8.38 13.49 16.93
N PHE A 397 7.08 13.37 16.71
CA PHE A 397 6.07 14.26 17.29
C PHE A 397 5.34 13.52 18.40
N ILE A 398 5.81 13.66 19.65
CA ILE A 398 5.25 12.96 20.79
C ILE A 398 4.09 13.80 21.35
N PRO A 399 2.83 13.34 21.25
CA PRO A 399 1.67 14.10 21.69
C PRO A 399 1.62 14.16 23.23
N ILE A 400 1.46 15.36 23.77
CA ILE A 400 1.23 15.58 25.19
C ILE A 400 -0.24 15.95 25.38
N GLN A 401 -0.97 15.14 26.12
CA GLN A 401 -2.41 15.32 26.31
C GLN A 401 -2.69 16.65 27.05
N PRO A 402 -3.89 17.27 26.87
CA PRO A 402 -4.23 18.55 27.52
C PRO A 402 -4.24 18.48 29.04
N ASP A 403 -4.49 17.31 29.64
CA ASP A 403 -4.54 17.03 31.07
C ASP A 403 -3.21 16.51 31.64
N PHE A 404 -2.13 16.52 30.83
CA PHE A 404 -0.82 16.01 31.22
C PHE A 404 -0.26 16.81 32.42
N ALA A 405 0.29 16.10 33.40
CA ALA A 405 0.81 16.70 34.60
C ALA A 405 2.03 17.59 34.31
N ALA A 406 2.09 18.77 34.96
CA ALA A 406 3.26 19.60 34.94
C ALA A 406 4.41 18.92 35.69
N GLY A 407 5.62 19.00 35.15
CA GLY A 407 6.79 18.34 35.76
C GLY A 407 7.95 18.22 34.78
N THR A 408 9.04 17.62 35.27
CA THR A 408 10.21 17.30 34.46
C THR A 408 10.18 15.84 34.08
N TYR A 409 10.35 15.56 32.77
CA TYR A 409 10.29 14.23 32.20
C TYR A 409 11.57 13.94 31.45
N ARG A 410 12.00 12.68 31.45
CA ARG A 410 13.14 12.22 30.64
C ARG A 410 12.69 11.60 29.35
N LEU A 411 13.43 11.85 28.27
CA LEU A 411 13.19 11.16 26.99
C LEU A 411 14.07 9.92 26.91
N ALA A 412 13.48 8.76 26.70
CA ALA A 412 14.20 7.52 26.40
C ALA A 412 14.03 7.17 24.92
N LEU A 413 15.13 6.82 24.26
CA LEU A 413 15.18 6.50 22.83
C LEU A 413 15.75 5.11 22.63
N GLY A 414 15.15 4.34 21.75
CA GLY A 414 15.66 3.04 21.30
C GLY A 414 15.06 2.57 19.99
N LEU A 415 15.43 1.34 19.61
CA LEU A 415 14.97 0.67 18.40
C LEU A 415 14.41 -0.70 18.73
N TYR A 416 13.44 -1.14 17.93
CA TYR A 416 12.93 -2.52 17.98
C TYR A 416 12.55 -3.02 16.59
N SER A 417 12.44 -4.35 16.43
CA SER A 417 11.96 -4.99 15.20
C SER A 417 10.45 -5.22 15.28
N PRO A 418 9.62 -4.46 14.53
CA PRO A 418 8.16 -4.54 14.65
C PRO A 418 7.56 -5.80 14.03
N LYS A 419 8.28 -6.50 13.15
CA LYS A 419 7.81 -7.69 12.44
C LYS A 419 8.19 -9.02 13.11
N VAL A 420 9.03 -8.96 14.13
CA VAL A 420 9.43 -10.16 14.89
C VAL A 420 8.50 -10.33 16.09
N ASP A 421 8.09 -11.56 16.37
CA ASP A 421 7.27 -11.87 17.54
C ASP A 421 7.96 -11.35 18.81
N GLN A 422 7.16 -10.80 19.75
CA GLN A 422 7.60 -10.12 20.96
C GLN A 422 8.32 -8.77 20.73
N GLN A 423 8.46 -8.30 19.49
CA GLN A 423 9.05 -7.01 19.12
C GLN A 423 10.36 -6.72 19.87
N PRO A 424 11.40 -7.53 19.69
CA PRO A 424 12.62 -7.42 20.46
C PRO A 424 13.32 -6.10 20.22
N ARG A 425 13.72 -5.44 21.31
CA ARG A 425 14.54 -4.23 21.25
C ARG A 425 15.95 -4.55 20.79
N LEU A 426 16.51 -3.67 19.97
CA LEU A 426 17.89 -3.79 19.55
C LEU A 426 18.82 -3.37 20.69
N PRO A 427 19.83 -4.17 21.01
CA PRO A 427 20.82 -3.79 22.00
C PRO A 427 21.71 -2.65 21.47
N ILE A 428 22.08 -1.75 22.36
CA ILE A 428 23.15 -0.78 22.10
C ILE A 428 24.49 -1.50 22.36
N VAL A 429 25.37 -1.44 21.36
CA VAL A 429 26.64 -2.16 21.39
C VAL A 429 27.79 -1.19 21.61
N LEU A 430 28.61 -1.44 22.61
CA LEU A 430 29.84 -0.72 22.90
C LEU A 430 30.99 -1.73 22.98
N ASP A 431 32.07 -1.50 22.25
CA ASP A 431 33.22 -2.41 22.17
C ASP A 431 32.84 -3.89 21.89
N GLY A 432 31.84 -4.09 21.00
CA GLY A 432 31.33 -5.40 20.62
C GLY A 432 30.47 -6.10 21.68
N ARG A 433 30.08 -5.40 22.78
CA ARG A 433 29.24 -5.97 23.84
C ARG A 433 27.92 -5.19 23.97
N PRO A 434 26.79 -5.88 24.16
CA PRO A 434 25.53 -5.22 24.47
C PRO A 434 25.57 -4.60 25.86
N VAL A 435 25.22 -3.32 25.96
CA VAL A 435 25.29 -2.56 27.24
C VAL A 435 23.91 -2.07 27.73
N ALA A 436 22.97 -1.82 26.80
CA ALA A 436 21.62 -1.36 27.12
C ALA A 436 20.67 -1.62 25.95
N ASP A 437 19.36 -1.42 26.14
CA ASP A 437 18.32 -1.48 25.10
C ASP A 437 17.75 -0.10 24.72
N ARG A 438 18.20 0.94 25.43
CA ARG A 438 17.80 2.34 25.25
C ARG A 438 18.83 3.27 25.85
N ILE A 439 18.74 4.53 25.45
CA ILE A 439 19.46 5.64 26.07
C ILE A 439 18.48 6.69 26.61
N LEU A 440 18.93 7.48 27.54
CA LEU A 440 18.24 8.67 28.05
C LEU A 440 18.83 9.91 27.37
N LEU A 441 17.96 10.71 26.78
CA LEU A 441 18.26 12.01 26.20
C LEU A 441 18.06 13.11 27.25
N GLN A 442 18.19 14.36 26.83
CA GLN A 442 17.89 15.51 27.72
C GLN A 442 16.46 15.46 28.26
N SER A 443 16.25 16.05 29.42
CA SER A 443 14.92 16.21 30.00
C SER A 443 14.13 17.31 29.32
N VAL A 444 12.79 17.16 29.35
CA VAL A 444 11.82 18.17 28.95
C VAL A 444 10.96 18.57 30.14
N VAL A 445 10.52 19.80 30.16
CA VAL A 445 9.66 20.36 31.22
C VAL A 445 8.27 20.57 30.63
N ILE A 446 7.25 19.95 31.22
CA ILE A 446 5.86 20.24 30.89
C ILE A 446 5.38 21.33 31.88
N GLN A 447 4.97 22.45 31.31
CA GLN A 447 4.56 23.63 32.07
C GLN A 447 3.26 24.19 31.50
N LYS A 448 2.30 24.53 32.40
CA LYS A 448 1.02 25.17 32.04
C LYS A 448 1.21 26.58 31.53
#